data_a7d6db5d52e263c09bea8d189b0cecb5
#
_entry.id   a7d6db5d52e263c09bea8d189b0cecb5
#
_cell.length_a   1.000
_cell.length_b   1.000
_cell.length_c   1.000
_cell.angle_alpha   90.00
_cell.angle_beta   90.00
_cell.angle_gamma   90.00
#
_symmetry.space_group_name_H-M   'P 1'
#
loop_
_entity.id
_entity.type
_entity.pdbx_description
1 polymer ?
#
loop_
_entity_poly.entity_id
_entity_poly.type
_entity_poly.pdbx_seq_one_letter_code
_entity_poly.pdbx_strand_id
1 'polypeptide(L)'
;MIMAHGFGAERTFGLPAYAERFLRKGMAAFLFDYRNFGGSDGEPRNLVSNHRHIKDWEAAVAYVRGLPDIDREKIALWGSSYSGGHVIVTAANDPDIAAIVSQVPFVDGLTTALQVSPVHVMKAVVAGLRDVASMVTGGEPYYVPVVGDPDTFALMNTPDAYPGFMAILPEDSDWKNKCPARISLELTLYRPVAHARRVRCPALVILAEKDSLIYPKSVERTASRMREVTLIHMDVGHFDVYVGEVFEKVVKTEADFLARHLLT
;
A
#
# COMPACT_ATOMS: atom_id res chain seq x y z
N MET A 1 3.63 -8.97 13.60
CA MET A 1 3.09 -7.96 12.67
C MET A 1 3.29 -8.40 11.24
N ILE A 2 2.30 -8.19 10.37
CA ILE A 2 2.35 -8.54 8.95
C ILE A 2 2.47 -7.25 8.14
N MET A 3 3.36 -7.22 7.14
CA MET A 3 3.70 -6.03 6.37
C MET A 3 3.72 -6.31 4.87
N ALA A 4 3.18 -5.37 4.06
CA ALA A 4 3.30 -5.44 2.62
C ALA A 4 3.49 -4.05 1.98
N HIS A 5 4.06 -4.08 0.79
CA HIS A 5 4.47 -2.92 0.01
C HIS A 5 3.32 -2.20 -0.71
N GLY A 6 3.60 -0.96 -1.13
CA GLY A 6 2.68 -0.13 -1.92
C GLY A 6 2.54 -0.56 -3.38
N PHE A 7 1.95 0.33 -4.18
CA PHE A 7 1.64 0.08 -5.59
C PHE A 7 2.90 -0.18 -6.41
N GLY A 8 2.94 -1.35 -7.07
CA GLY A 8 4.01 -1.71 -8.00
C GLY A 8 5.41 -1.90 -7.40
N ALA A 9 5.54 -1.81 -6.07
CA ALA A 9 6.79 -2.03 -5.34
C ALA A 9 7.00 -3.52 -4.99
N GLU A 10 8.01 -3.80 -4.17
CA GLU A 10 8.31 -5.11 -3.59
C GLU A 10 8.62 -4.98 -2.10
N ARG A 11 8.61 -6.09 -1.35
CA ARG A 11 8.87 -6.08 0.11
C ARG A 11 10.22 -5.49 0.50
N THR A 12 11.17 -5.45 -0.43
CA THR A 12 12.51 -4.89 -0.22
C THR A 12 12.54 -3.36 -0.25
N PHE A 13 11.47 -2.69 -0.73
CA PHE A 13 11.38 -1.24 -0.90
C PHE A 13 11.05 -0.55 0.42
N GLY A 14 12.08 -0.23 1.20
CA GLY A 14 11.96 0.48 2.48
C GLY A 14 11.38 -0.33 3.65
N LEU A 15 10.61 -1.41 3.41
CA LEU A 15 9.96 -2.18 4.47
C LEU A 15 10.94 -2.80 5.48
N PRO A 16 12.11 -3.33 5.08
CA PRO A 16 13.07 -3.88 6.05
C PRO A 16 13.51 -2.88 7.11
N ALA A 17 13.67 -1.61 6.76
CA ALA A 17 14.05 -0.57 7.71
C ALA A 17 12.97 -0.34 8.80
N TYR A 18 11.69 -0.38 8.43
CA TYR A 18 10.58 -0.36 9.38
C TYR A 18 10.58 -1.61 10.25
N ALA A 19 10.67 -2.79 9.64
CA ALA A 19 10.68 -4.06 10.34
C ALA A 19 11.76 -4.12 11.42
N GLU A 20 13.00 -3.68 11.12
CA GLU A 20 14.08 -3.60 12.10
C GLU A 20 13.72 -2.76 13.32
N ARG A 21 13.05 -1.63 13.15
CA ARG A 21 12.63 -0.78 14.28
C ARG A 21 11.58 -1.48 15.13
N PHE A 22 10.68 -2.23 14.51
CA PHE A 22 9.66 -3.00 15.20
C PHE A 22 10.27 -4.20 15.94
N LEU A 23 11.23 -4.91 15.34
CA LEU A 23 11.96 -5.99 15.99
C LEU A 23 12.71 -5.49 17.25
N ARG A 24 13.32 -4.30 17.18
CA ARG A 24 14.00 -3.68 18.33
C ARG A 24 13.06 -3.37 19.51
N LYS A 25 11.76 -3.27 19.26
CA LYS A 25 10.71 -3.13 20.28
C LYS A 25 10.20 -4.47 20.81
N GLY A 26 10.71 -5.61 20.32
CA GLY A 26 10.29 -6.96 20.75
C GLY A 26 9.14 -7.55 19.94
N MET A 27 8.79 -6.98 18.80
CA MET A 27 7.76 -7.51 17.92
C MET A 27 8.38 -8.40 16.84
N ALA A 28 7.66 -9.44 16.40
CA ALA A 28 8.01 -10.20 15.21
C ALA A 28 7.42 -9.52 13.95
N ALA A 29 8.13 -9.57 12.82
CA ALA A 29 7.68 -9.00 11.54
C ALA A 29 7.68 -10.07 10.45
N PHE A 30 6.59 -10.14 9.69
CA PHE A 30 6.42 -10.98 8.51
C PHE A 30 6.17 -10.09 7.29
N LEU A 31 7.15 -10.02 6.40
CA LEU A 31 7.11 -9.25 5.16
C LEU A 31 6.86 -10.18 3.99
N PHE A 32 5.92 -9.84 3.12
CA PHE A 32 5.64 -10.65 1.93
C PHE A 32 5.55 -9.80 0.65
N ASP A 33 5.88 -10.43 -0.47
CA ASP A 33 5.55 -9.93 -1.80
C ASP A 33 4.18 -10.46 -2.21
N TYR A 34 3.34 -9.61 -2.78
CA TYR A 34 2.11 -10.08 -3.41
C TYR A 34 2.44 -11.08 -4.53
N ARG A 35 1.51 -11.99 -4.81
CA ARG A 35 1.65 -12.84 -6.00
C ARG A 35 1.96 -11.99 -7.23
N ASN A 36 2.76 -12.51 -8.14
CA ASN A 36 3.24 -11.83 -9.34
C ASN A 36 4.36 -10.77 -9.09
N PHE A 37 4.80 -10.54 -7.85
CA PHE A 37 5.84 -9.56 -7.49
C PHE A 37 7.05 -10.21 -6.82
N GLY A 38 8.21 -9.56 -6.95
CA GLY A 38 9.44 -9.91 -6.23
C GLY A 38 9.73 -11.40 -6.20
N GLY A 39 9.91 -11.95 -5.00
CA GLY A 39 10.17 -13.37 -4.78
C GLY A 39 8.93 -14.28 -4.83
N SER A 40 7.72 -13.74 -4.98
CA SER A 40 6.50 -14.54 -5.10
C SER A 40 6.24 -15.00 -6.53
N ASP A 41 5.66 -16.18 -6.67
CA ASP A 41 5.29 -16.76 -7.97
C ASP A 41 4.12 -16.03 -8.62
N GLY A 42 3.89 -16.31 -9.90
CA GLY A 42 2.71 -15.90 -10.66
C GLY A 42 3.02 -15.09 -11.93
N GLU A 43 2.14 -15.28 -12.91
CA GLU A 43 2.17 -14.58 -14.20
C GLU A 43 0.80 -13.93 -14.48
N PRO A 44 0.79 -12.83 -15.22
CA PRO A 44 1.95 -12.06 -15.69
C PRO A 44 2.67 -11.36 -14.52
N ARG A 45 4.00 -11.17 -14.65
CA ARG A 45 4.76 -10.47 -13.59
C ARG A 45 4.27 -9.03 -13.41
N ASN A 46 4.37 -8.56 -12.16
CA ASN A 46 3.98 -7.21 -11.73
C ASN A 46 2.48 -6.89 -11.91
N LEU A 47 1.63 -7.92 -11.92
CA LEU A 47 0.18 -7.72 -12.02
C LEU A 47 -0.37 -7.18 -10.70
N VAL A 48 -0.71 -5.89 -10.67
CA VAL A 48 -1.50 -5.32 -9.60
C VAL A 48 -2.97 -5.71 -9.78
N SER A 49 -3.59 -6.23 -8.73
CA SER A 49 -5.02 -6.51 -8.69
C SER A 49 -5.55 -6.39 -7.27
N ASN A 50 -6.55 -5.54 -7.07
CA ASN A 50 -7.15 -5.29 -5.75
C ASN A 50 -7.61 -6.58 -5.08
N HIS A 51 -8.36 -7.38 -5.81
CA HIS A 51 -8.92 -8.62 -5.29
C HIS A 51 -7.83 -9.62 -4.91
N ARG A 52 -6.79 -9.80 -5.77
CA ARG A 52 -5.70 -10.74 -5.51
C ARG A 52 -4.86 -10.29 -4.32
N HIS A 53 -4.53 -9.00 -4.22
CA HIS A 53 -3.77 -8.46 -3.09
C HIS A 53 -4.50 -8.64 -1.76
N ILE A 54 -5.82 -8.43 -1.71
CA ILE A 54 -6.60 -8.70 -0.50
C ILE A 54 -6.57 -10.20 -0.15
N LYS A 55 -6.65 -11.09 -1.15
CA LYS A 55 -6.50 -12.53 -0.92
C LYS A 55 -5.11 -12.92 -0.42
N ASP A 56 -4.07 -12.22 -0.86
CA ASP A 56 -2.71 -12.43 -0.36
C ASP A 56 -2.57 -11.98 1.10
N TRP A 57 -3.21 -10.86 1.46
CA TRP A 57 -3.33 -10.43 2.86
C TRP A 57 -4.05 -11.47 3.72
N GLU A 58 -5.20 -11.98 3.28
CA GLU A 58 -5.95 -13.03 3.97
C GLU A 58 -5.09 -14.28 4.17
N ALA A 59 -4.34 -14.70 3.14
CA ALA A 59 -3.44 -15.85 3.20
C ALA A 59 -2.26 -15.61 4.15
N ALA A 60 -1.66 -14.41 4.13
CA ALA A 60 -0.57 -14.04 5.03
C ALA A 60 -1.04 -14.03 6.50
N VAL A 61 -2.23 -13.51 6.77
CA VAL A 61 -2.84 -13.54 8.12
C VAL A 61 -3.08 -14.98 8.58
N ALA A 62 -3.67 -15.82 7.72
CA ALA A 62 -3.92 -17.22 8.04
C ALA A 62 -2.63 -17.99 8.30
N TYR A 63 -1.58 -17.75 7.50
CA TYR A 63 -0.27 -18.36 7.68
C TYR A 63 0.36 -17.97 9.02
N VAL A 64 0.41 -16.67 9.32
CA VAL A 64 1.02 -16.16 10.56
C VAL A 64 0.25 -16.65 11.79
N ARG A 65 -1.10 -16.70 11.74
CA ARG A 65 -1.93 -17.29 12.81
C ARG A 65 -1.66 -18.78 13.06
N GLY A 66 -1.18 -19.49 12.04
CA GLY A 66 -0.83 -20.91 12.13
C GLY A 66 0.54 -21.18 12.76
N LEU A 67 1.41 -20.17 12.91
CA LEU A 67 2.75 -20.35 13.45
C LEU A 67 2.70 -20.63 14.96
N PRO A 68 3.51 -21.60 15.46
CA PRO A 68 3.43 -22.06 16.85
C PRO A 68 3.88 -21.00 17.88
N ASP A 69 4.80 -20.11 17.48
CA ASP A 69 5.40 -19.12 18.39
C ASP A 69 4.72 -17.74 18.29
N ILE A 70 3.58 -17.65 17.62
CA ILE A 70 2.84 -16.41 17.44
C ILE A 70 1.55 -16.42 18.27
N ASP A 71 1.39 -15.37 19.07
CA ASP A 71 0.13 -15.09 19.73
C ASP A 71 -0.92 -14.64 18.71
N ARG A 72 -1.96 -15.47 18.53
CA ARG A 72 -3.00 -15.28 17.52
C ARG A 72 -3.87 -14.05 17.78
N GLU A 73 -3.95 -13.60 19.04
CA GLU A 73 -4.71 -12.43 19.43
C GLU A 73 -3.93 -11.13 19.25
N LYS A 74 -2.60 -11.23 19.02
CA LYS A 74 -1.67 -10.11 18.89
C LYS A 74 -1.13 -9.91 17.47
N ILE A 75 -1.99 -10.08 16.46
CA ILE A 75 -1.65 -9.88 15.04
C ILE A 75 -2.06 -8.47 14.62
N ALA A 76 -1.07 -7.66 14.21
CA ALA A 76 -1.31 -6.36 13.59
C ALA A 76 -0.91 -6.35 12.12
N LEU A 77 -1.53 -5.45 11.35
CA LEU A 77 -1.23 -5.22 9.94
C LEU A 77 -0.57 -3.86 9.76
N TRP A 78 0.48 -3.82 8.96
CA TRP A 78 1.14 -2.58 8.55
C TRP A 78 1.17 -2.49 7.02
N GLY A 79 0.66 -1.42 6.48
CA GLY A 79 0.67 -1.19 5.04
C GLY A 79 0.90 0.28 4.72
N SER A 80 1.67 0.54 3.67
CA SER A 80 1.95 1.88 3.20
C SER A 80 1.39 2.12 1.81
N SER A 81 0.95 3.35 1.52
CA SER A 81 0.41 3.74 0.23
C SER A 81 -0.78 2.87 -0.18
N TYR A 82 -0.68 2.16 -1.29
CA TYR A 82 -1.73 1.25 -1.75
C TYR A 82 -2.05 0.15 -0.74
N SER A 83 -1.01 -0.39 -0.10
CA SER A 83 -1.15 -1.37 0.97
C SER A 83 -1.75 -0.77 2.25
N GLY A 84 -1.59 0.54 2.48
CA GLY A 84 -2.31 1.27 3.53
C GLY A 84 -3.82 1.19 3.35
N GLY A 85 -4.31 1.21 2.11
CA GLY A 85 -5.70 0.91 1.79
C GLY A 85 -6.07 -0.56 2.01
N HIS A 86 -5.18 -1.49 1.65
CA HIS A 86 -5.43 -2.92 1.82
C HIS A 86 -5.57 -3.33 3.29
N VAL A 87 -4.77 -2.78 4.21
CA VAL A 87 -4.91 -3.11 5.64
C VAL A 87 -6.26 -2.65 6.22
N ILE A 88 -6.81 -1.52 5.73
CA ILE A 88 -8.16 -1.06 6.10
C ILE A 88 -9.22 -2.09 5.65
N VAL A 89 -9.12 -2.57 4.41
CA VAL A 89 -10.06 -3.56 3.86
C VAL A 89 -9.93 -4.90 4.58
N THR A 90 -8.71 -5.36 4.81
CA THR A 90 -8.42 -6.64 5.48
C THR A 90 -8.93 -6.63 6.91
N ALA A 91 -8.62 -5.60 7.71
CA ALA A 91 -9.11 -5.48 9.10
C ALA A 91 -10.62 -5.28 9.18
N ALA A 92 -11.25 -4.68 8.17
CA ALA A 92 -12.71 -4.59 8.11
C ALA A 92 -13.39 -5.95 7.86
N ASN A 93 -12.68 -6.91 7.28
CA ASN A 93 -13.17 -8.26 7.01
C ASN A 93 -12.74 -9.28 8.08
N ASP A 94 -11.73 -8.98 8.88
CA ASP A 94 -11.19 -9.84 9.93
C ASP A 94 -11.22 -9.12 11.28
N PRO A 95 -12.22 -9.42 12.12
CA PRO A 95 -12.42 -8.76 13.42
C PRO A 95 -11.36 -9.11 14.48
N ASP A 96 -10.56 -10.16 14.23
CA ASP A 96 -9.53 -10.64 15.16
C ASP A 96 -8.15 -10.01 14.91
N ILE A 97 -8.07 -9.00 14.06
CA ILE A 97 -6.87 -8.16 13.92
C ILE A 97 -6.77 -7.24 15.14
N ALA A 98 -5.61 -7.27 15.81
CA ALA A 98 -5.37 -6.53 17.05
C ALA A 98 -5.16 -5.03 16.83
N ALA A 99 -4.49 -4.63 15.73
CA ALA A 99 -4.26 -3.23 15.38
C ALA A 99 -3.87 -3.08 13.91
N ILE A 100 -4.04 -1.89 13.34
CA ILE A 100 -3.52 -1.57 12.01
C ILE A 100 -2.70 -0.28 12.01
N VAL A 101 -1.67 -0.26 11.17
CA VAL A 101 -0.97 0.96 10.73
C VAL A 101 -1.22 1.15 9.24
N SER A 102 -1.77 2.30 8.90
CA SER A 102 -2.13 2.69 7.53
C SER A 102 -1.35 3.96 7.19
N GLN A 103 -0.14 3.79 6.63
CA GLN A 103 0.79 4.87 6.32
C GLN A 103 0.49 5.46 4.94
N VAL A 104 0.35 6.79 4.85
CA VAL A 104 0.07 7.55 3.61
C VAL A 104 -0.90 6.82 2.65
N PRO A 105 -2.10 6.41 3.13
CA PRO A 105 -2.86 5.34 2.50
C PRO A 105 -3.63 5.78 1.27
N PHE A 106 -3.62 4.94 0.23
CA PHE A 106 -4.59 5.04 -0.87
C PHE A 106 -5.97 4.57 -0.39
N VAL A 107 -6.91 5.50 -0.26
CA VAL A 107 -8.20 5.23 0.40
C VAL A 107 -9.42 5.37 -0.50
N ASP A 108 -9.34 6.11 -1.59
CA ASP A 108 -10.49 6.37 -2.49
C ASP A 108 -10.05 6.64 -3.92
N GLY A 109 -10.13 5.63 -4.78
CA GLY A 109 -9.75 5.74 -6.19
C GLY A 109 -10.57 6.75 -6.99
N LEU A 110 -11.85 6.92 -6.65
CA LEU A 110 -12.69 7.94 -7.30
C LEU A 110 -12.17 9.35 -7.01
N THR A 111 -11.88 9.64 -5.74
CA THR A 111 -11.35 10.96 -5.35
C THR A 111 -9.97 11.21 -5.96
N THR A 112 -9.12 10.17 -6.01
CA THR A 112 -7.80 10.26 -6.66
C THR A 112 -7.93 10.52 -8.15
N ALA A 113 -8.81 9.82 -8.86
CA ALA A 113 -9.04 10.02 -10.30
C ALA A 113 -9.50 11.45 -10.64
N LEU A 114 -10.25 12.11 -9.74
CA LEU A 114 -10.67 13.50 -9.91
C LEU A 114 -9.54 14.53 -9.75
N GLN A 115 -8.39 14.13 -9.18
CA GLN A 115 -7.20 14.99 -9.07
C GLN A 115 -6.27 14.85 -10.29
N VAL A 116 -6.46 13.82 -11.09
CA VAL A 116 -5.66 13.52 -12.28
C VAL A 116 -6.28 14.19 -13.51
N SER A 117 -5.44 14.66 -14.44
CA SER A 117 -5.95 15.29 -15.67
C SER A 117 -6.83 14.32 -16.46
N PRO A 118 -7.95 14.78 -17.06
CA PRO A 118 -8.84 13.92 -17.85
C PRO A 118 -8.12 13.21 -19.02
N VAL A 119 -7.11 13.87 -19.59
CA VAL A 119 -6.31 13.29 -20.68
C VAL A 119 -5.49 12.11 -20.17
N HIS A 120 -4.91 12.21 -18.97
CA HIS A 120 -4.16 11.12 -18.36
C HIS A 120 -5.07 9.95 -18.01
N VAL A 121 -6.24 10.23 -17.42
CA VAL A 121 -7.27 9.20 -17.14
C VAL A 121 -7.68 8.48 -18.42
N MET A 122 -7.93 9.22 -19.52
CA MET A 122 -8.27 8.61 -20.80
C MET A 122 -7.16 7.70 -21.33
N LYS A 123 -5.90 8.15 -21.29
CA LYS A 123 -4.74 7.32 -21.67
C LYS A 123 -4.67 6.04 -20.85
N ALA A 124 -4.89 6.14 -19.53
CA ALA A 124 -4.90 5.00 -18.62
C ALA A 124 -6.03 4.00 -18.95
N VAL A 125 -7.23 4.50 -19.22
CA VAL A 125 -8.37 3.66 -19.64
C VAL A 125 -8.09 2.95 -20.96
N VAL A 126 -7.59 3.65 -21.98
CA VAL A 126 -7.24 3.05 -23.28
C VAL A 126 -6.16 1.98 -23.11
N ALA A 127 -5.12 2.24 -22.32
CA ALA A 127 -4.08 1.26 -22.02
C ALA A 127 -4.66 0.03 -21.30
N GLY A 128 -5.53 0.24 -20.32
CA GLY A 128 -6.20 -0.84 -19.59
C GLY A 128 -7.09 -1.70 -20.50
N LEU A 129 -7.90 -1.07 -21.37
CA LEU A 129 -8.73 -1.79 -22.35
C LEU A 129 -7.88 -2.60 -23.34
N ARG A 130 -6.74 -2.05 -23.78
CA ARG A 130 -5.80 -2.76 -24.66
C ARG A 130 -5.23 -4.00 -23.97
N ASP A 131 -4.87 -3.89 -22.68
CA ASP A 131 -4.36 -5.02 -21.91
C ASP A 131 -5.43 -6.11 -21.69
N VAL A 132 -6.68 -5.71 -21.40
CA VAL A 132 -7.80 -6.65 -21.29
C VAL A 132 -8.07 -7.35 -22.63
N ALA A 133 -8.06 -6.61 -23.74
CA ALA A 133 -8.24 -7.20 -25.07
C ALA A 133 -7.15 -8.23 -25.39
N SER A 134 -5.88 -7.91 -25.09
CA SER A 134 -4.78 -8.85 -25.25
C SER A 134 -4.96 -10.10 -24.37
N MET A 135 -5.35 -9.92 -23.12
CA MET A 135 -5.61 -11.05 -22.21
C MET A 135 -6.71 -11.98 -22.73
N VAL A 136 -7.83 -11.42 -23.24
CA VAL A 136 -8.97 -12.21 -23.72
C VAL A 136 -8.61 -12.99 -25.01
N THR A 137 -7.73 -12.43 -25.84
CA THR A 137 -7.25 -13.10 -27.06
C THR A 137 -6.04 -14.02 -26.85
N GLY A 138 -5.61 -14.20 -25.60
CA GLY A 138 -4.45 -15.04 -25.29
C GLY A 138 -3.10 -14.43 -25.69
N GLY A 139 -3.06 -13.09 -25.89
CA GLY A 139 -1.84 -12.34 -26.19
C GLY A 139 -1.03 -11.95 -24.98
N GLU A 140 0.13 -11.34 -25.24
CA GLU A 140 1.02 -10.83 -24.20
C GLU A 140 0.40 -9.63 -23.44
N PRO A 141 0.65 -9.48 -22.12
CA PRO A 141 0.16 -8.34 -21.36
C PRO A 141 0.65 -7.01 -21.93
N TYR A 142 -0.24 -6.03 -21.97
CA TYR A 142 0.15 -4.67 -22.31
C TYR A 142 0.63 -3.95 -21.06
N TYR A 143 1.94 -3.74 -20.97
CA TYR A 143 2.58 -3.10 -19.83
C TYR A 143 2.64 -1.58 -19.97
N VAL A 144 2.50 -0.88 -18.84
CA VAL A 144 2.72 0.55 -18.70
C VAL A 144 3.68 0.81 -17.53
N PRO A 145 4.44 1.93 -17.53
CA PRO A 145 5.29 2.29 -16.41
C PRO A 145 4.48 2.51 -15.12
N VAL A 146 5.03 2.07 -14.00
CA VAL A 146 4.50 2.32 -12.65
C VAL A 146 4.71 3.78 -12.28
N VAL A 147 5.95 4.28 -12.41
CA VAL A 147 6.33 5.66 -12.13
C VAL A 147 7.01 6.29 -13.34
N GLY A 148 6.89 7.60 -13.47
CA GLY A 148 7.52 8.35 -14.54
C GLY A 148 7.52 9.85 -14.28
N ASP A 149 8.21 10.60 -15.13
CA ASP A 149 8.22 12.06 -15.09
C ASP A 149 6.86 12.65 -15.47
N PRO A 150 6.53 13.87 -15.03
CA PRO A 150 5.23 14.51 -15.26
C PRO A 150 4.79 14.56 -16.73
N ASP A 151 5.74 14.71 -17.66
CA ASP A 151 5.48 14.80 -19.11
C ASP A 151 5.35 13.43 -19.78
N THR A 152 5.54 12.34 -19.04
CA THR A 152 5.43 10.97 -19.55
C THR A 152 4.14 10.30 -19.12
N PHE A 153 3.77 9.24 -19.83
CA PHE A 153 2.66 8.39 -19.37
C PHE A 153 3.19 7.31 -18.44
N ALA A 154 2.82 7.42 -17.16
CA ALA A 154 3.01 6.41 -16.13
C ALA A 154 1.79 6.42 -15.20
N LEU A 155 1.57 5.39 -14.39
CA LEU A 155 0.42 5.35 -13.47
C LEU A 155 0.58 6.37 -12.32
N MET A 156 1.82 6.67 -11.94
CA MET A 156 2.19 7.73 -11.00
C MET A 156 3.22 8.63 -11.69
N ASN A 157 2.84 9.87 -12.00
CA ASN A 157 3.70 10.81 -12.72
C ASN A 157 3.66 12.23 -12.13
N THR A 158 3.44 12.35 -10.84
CA THR A 158 3.63 13.62 -10.15
C THR A 158 5.13 13.96 -10.06
N PRO A 159 5.51 15.25 -9.86
CA PRO A 159 6.93 15.66 -9.89
C PRO A 159 7.83 14.90 -8.91
N ASP A 160 7.28 14.45 -7.78
CA ASP A 160 7.97 13.69 -6.74
C ASP A 160 7.84 12.16 -6.89
N ALA A 161 6.99 11.65 -7.81
CA ALA A 161 6.73 10.22 -7.93
C ALA A 161 7.97 9.43 -8.36
N TYR A 162 8.61 9.82 -9.46
CA TYR A 162 9.78 9.10 -9.96
C TYR A 162 10.97 9.20 -8.99
N PRO A 163 11.46 10.40 -8.58
CA PRO A 163 12.59 10.49 -7.65
C PRO A 163 12.29 9.85 -6.29
N GLY A 164 11.09 10.00 -5.76
CA GLY A 164 10.71 9.41 -4.48
C GLY A 164 10.65 7.89 -4.51
N PHE A 165 10.13 7.32 -5.61
CA PHE A 165 10.11 5.86 -5.79
C PHE A 165 11.53 5.29 -5.94
N MET A 166 12.40 5.99 -6.69
CA MET A 166 13.80 5.57 -6.86
C MET A 166 14.60 5.68 -5.55
N ALA A 167 14.24 6.59 -4.65
CA ALA A 167 14.92 6.74 -3.35
C ALA A 167 14.70 5.55 -2.39
N ILE A 168 13.64 4.75 -2.62
CA ILE A 168 13.34 3.55 -1.81
C ILE A 168 13.70 2.25 -2.52
N LEU A 169 14.14 2.32 -3.78
CA LEU A 169 14.56 1.17 -4.58
C LEU A 169 15.94 0.70 -4.10
N PRO A 170 16.14 -0.58 -3.72
CA PRO A 170 17.46 -1.10 -3.41
C PRO A 170 18.42 -1.02 -4.62
N GLU A 171 19.69 -0.74 -4.38
CA GLU A 171 20.72 -0.58 -5.42
C GLU A 171 20.90 -1.85 -6.27
N ASP A 172 20.73 -3.03 -5.66
CA ASP A 172 20.89 -4.34 -6.31
C ASP A 172 19.54 -4.92 -6.80
N SER A 173 18.47 -4.12 -6.86
CA SER A 173 17.16 -4.57 -7.28
C SER A 173 17.09 -4.83 -8.79
N ASP A 174 16.54 -5.96 -9.17
CA ASP A 174 16.18 -6.28 -10.56
C ASP A 174 14.75 -5.87 -10.95
N TRP A 175 14.10 -5.11 -10.09
CA TRP A 175 12.74 -4.59 -10.31
C TRP A 175 12.59 -3.89 -11.67
N LYS A 176 11.46 -4.09 -12.30
CA LYS A 176 11.14 -3.49 -13.59
C LYS A 176 10.01 -2.48 -13.44
N ASN A 177 10.25 -1.25 -13.85
CA ASN A 177 9.27 -0.16 -13.87
C ASN A 177 8.15 -0.42 -14.88
N LYS A 178 7.34 -1.45 -14.62
CA LYS A 178 6.20 -1.79 -15.48
C LYS A 178 5.17 -2.62 -14.71
N CYS A 179 3.90 -2.47 -15.07
CA CYS A 179 2.83 -3.37 -14.65
C CYS A 179 1.80 -3.53 -15.78
N PRO A 180 1.03 -4.62 -15.83
CA PRO A 180 -0.09 -4.79 -16.76
C PRO A 180 -1.10 -3.66 -16.61
N ALA A 181 -1.47 -3.01 -17.71
CA ALA A 181 -2.25 -1.77 -17.71
C ALA A 181 -3.70 -1.93 -17.24
N ARG A 182 -4.21 -3.17 -17.19
CA ARG A 182 -5.60 -3.47 -16.78
C ARG A 182 -5.95 -2.96 -15.37
N ILE A 183 -4.98 -2.76 -14.50
CA ILE A 183 -5.20 -2.16 -13.18
C ILE A 183 -5.82 -0.77 -13.27
N SER A 184 -5.54 -0.01 -14.33
CA SER A 184 -6.11 1.32 -14.54
C SER A 184 -7.64 1.34 -14.54
N LEU A 185 -8.26 0.23 -14.93
CA LEU A 185 -9.72 0.07 -14.93
C LEU A 185 -10.28 -0.22 -13.53
N GLU A 186 -9.45 -0.77 -12.63
CA GLU A 186 -9.85 -1.13 -11.27
C GLU A 186 -9.59 0.00 -10.26
N LEU A 187 -8.58 0.87 -10.50
CA LEU A 187 -8.11 1.87 -9.54
C LEU A 187 -9.25 2.79 -9.06
N THR A 188 -10.04 3.32 -9.98
CA THR A 188 -11.16 4.24 -9.66
C THR A 188 -12.23 3.58 -8.80
N LEU A 189 -12.44 2.28 -8.95
CA LEU A 189 -13.44 1.50 -8.23
C LEU A 189 -12.92 1.02 -6.86
N TYR A 190 -11.62 1.05 -6.64
CA TYR A 190 -11.04 0.61 -5.38
C TYR A 190 -11.18 1.69 -4.31
N ARG A 191 -12.02 1.44 -3.31
CA ARG A 191 -12.45 2.41 -2.32
C ARG A 191 -12.38 1.88 -0.88
N PRO A 192 -11.18 1.76 -0.29
CA PRO A 192 -11.01 1.39 1.13
C PRO A 192 -11.85 2.23 2.10
N VAL A 193 -12.09 3.50 1.79
CA VAL A 193 -12.97 4.41 2.57
C VAL A 193 -14.37 3.83 2.85
N ALA A 194 -14.88 2.96 1.98
CA ALA A 194 -16.18 2.30 2.17
C ALA A 194 -16.15 1.23 3.29
N HIS A 195 -14.97 0.74 3.62
CA HIS A 195 -14.72 -0.30 4.63
C HIS A 195 -14.38 0.29 6.01
N ALA A 196 -13.94 1.54 6.10
CA ALA A 196 -13.40 2.17 7.31
C ALA A 196 -14.31 2.03 8.55
N ARG A 197 -15.64 2.14 8.41
CA ARG A 197 -16.60 1.98 9.52
C ARG A 197 -16.65 0.56 10.11
N ARG A 198 -16.15 -0.44 9.38
CA ARG A 198 -16.15 -1.84 9.81
C ARG A 198 -14.85 -2.24 10.51
N VAL A 199 -13.80 -1.41 10.44
CA VAL A 199 -12.57 -1.60 11.21
C VAL A 199 -12.92 -1.54 12.70
N ARG A 200 -12.60 -2.60 13.45
CA ARG A 200 -12.96 -2.75 14.86
C ARG A 200 -11.79 -2.55 15.79
N CYS A 201 -10.57 -2.78 15.29
CA CYS A 201 -9.33 -2.63 16.05
C CYS A 201 -8.85 -1.17 16.07
N PRO A 202 -7.97 -0.80 17.02
CA PRO A 202 -7.23 0.46 16.98
C PRO A 202 -6.48 0.63 15.67
N ALA A 203 -6.55 1.84 15.11
CA ALA A 203 -5.91 2.20 13.85
C ALA A 203 -5.01 3.41 14.03
N LEU A 204 -3.78 3.34 13.53
CA LEU A 204 -2.92 4.49 13.32
C LEU A 204 -2.92 4.85 11.83
N VAL A 205 -3.23 6.07 11.52
CA VAL A 205 -3.20 6.60 10.14
C VAL A 205 -2.17 7.73 10.08
N ILE A 206 -1.17 7.60 9.23
CA ILE A 206 -0.21 8.66 8.92
C ILE A 206 -0.67 9.38 7.66
N LEU A 207 -0.94 10.67 7.75
CA LEU A 207 -1.37 11.51 6.65
C LEU A 207 -0.24 12.47 6.27
N ALA A 208 0.19 12.45 5.01
CA ALA A 208 1.10 13.42 4.44
C ALA A 208 0.28 14.59 3.86
N GLU A 209 0.48 15.79 4.40
CA GLU A 209 -0.33 16.96 4.01
C GLU A 209 0.03 17.49 2.61
N LYS A 210 1.27 17.25 2.17
CA LYS A 210 1.77 17.62 0.84
C LYS A 210 1.80 16.44 -0.13
N ASP A 211 1.00 15.40 0.13
CA ASP A 211 0.91 14.23 -0.73
C ASP A 211 0.39 14.62 -2.12
N SER A 212 1.19 14.37 -3.13
CA SER A 212 0.89 14.68 -4.54
C SER A 212 0.11 13.56 -5.24
N LEU A 213 0.14 12.34 -4.68
CA LEU A 213 -0.49 11.14 -5.24
C LEU A 213 -1.86 10.87 -4.62
N ILE A 214 -2.02 11.18 -3.33
CA ILE A 214 -3.23 10.87 -2.56
C ILE A 214 -3.80 12.15 -1.97
N TYR A 215 -5.08 12.38 -2.22
CA TYR A 215 -5.75 13.57 -1.74
C TYR A 215 -5.90 13.54 -0.21
N PRO A 216 -5.22 14.44 0.55
CA PRO A 216 -5.19 14.39 2.01
C PRO A 216 -6.56 14.37 2.68
N LYS A 217 -7.52 15.19 2.17
CA LYS A 217 -8.90 15.21 2.70
C LYS A 217 -9.65 13.88 2.54
N SER A 218 -9.25 13.03 1.59
CA SER A 218 -9.84 11.69 1.48
C SER A 218 -9.36 10.77 2.60
N VAL A 219 -8.11 10.95 3.04
CA VAL A 219 -7.53 10.23 4.19
C VAL A 219 -8.20 10.68 5.49
N GLU A 220 -8.32 11.99 5.72
CA GLU A 220 -9.06 12.55 6.88
C GLU A 220 -10.49 12.00 6.96
N ARG A 221 -11.22 12.04 5.82
CA ARG A 221 -12.57 11.50 5.74
C ARG A 221 -12.63 10.01 6.01
N THR A 222 -11.59 9.27 5.65
CA THR A 222 -11.52 7.83 5.90
C THR A 222 -11.25 7.57 7.38
N ALA A 223 -10.29 8.26 7.97
CA ALA A 223 -9.98 8.18 9.39
C ALA A 223 -11.21 8.55 10.25
N SER A 224 -11.92 9.63 9.92
CA SER A 224 -13.13 10.06 10.66
C SER A 224 -14.27 9.04 10.66
N ARG A 225 -14.21 8.01 9.84
CA ARG A 225 -15.19 6.92 9.78
C ARG A 225 -14.80 5.71 10.63
N MET A 226 -13.55 5.61 11.06
CA MET A 226 -13.07 4.54 11.92
C MET A 226 -13.56 4.76 13.35
N ARG A 227 -13.73 3.67 14.11
CA ARG A 227 -14.24 3.73 15.49
C ARG A 227 -13.18 4.22 16.47
N GLU A 228 -11.98 3.68 16.33
CA GLU A 228 -10.82 3.96 17.17
C GLU A 228 -9.63 4.27 16.27
N VAL A 229 -9.29 5.56 16.13
CA VAL A 229 -8.25 6.01 15.21
C VAL A 229 -7.37 7.08 15.84
N THR A 230 -6.08 6.92 15.66
CA THR A 230 -5.09 7.98 15.87
C THR A 230 -4.67 8.48 14.49
N LEU A 231 -5.04 9.70 14.13
CA LEU A 231 -4.64 10.35 12.89
C LEU A 231 -3.48 11.30 13.18
N ILE A 232 -2.34 11.07 12.52
CA ILE A 232 -1.15 11.92 12.61
C ILE A 232 -0.99 12.69 11.30
N HIS A 233 -0.99 14.00 11.40
CA HIS A 233 -0.72 14.91 10.31
C HIS A 233 0.78 15.20 10.22
N MET A 234 1.35 15.04 9.02
CA MET A 234 2.75 15.31 8.73
C MET A 234 2.84 16.31 7.58
N ASP A 235 3.53 17.42 7.78
CA ASP A 235 3.77 18.45 6.73
C ASP A 235 4.86 18.02 5.74
N VAL A 236 4.62 16.87 5.06
CA VAL A 236 5.58 16.16 4.19
C VAL A 236 4.88 15.62 2.94
N GLY A 237 5.66 15.23 1.91
CA GLY A 237 5.18 14.54 0.71
C GLY A 237 5.02 13.04 0.91
N HIS A 238 4.52 12.35 -0.15
CA HIS A 238 4.21 10.93 -0.11
C HIS A 238 5.40 10.03 0.22
N PHE A 239 6.56 10.33 -0.35
CA PHE A 239 7.76 9.50 -0.22
C PHE A 239 8.68 9.90 0.94
N ASP A 240 8.49 11.07 1.55
CA ASP A 240 9.34 11.56 2.64
C ASP A 240 9.30 10.63 3.87
N VAL A 241 8.18 9.94 4.07
CA VAL A 241 8.00 9.01 5.20
C VAL A 241 8.97 7.83 5.19
N TYR A 242 9.59 7.52 4.07
CA TYR A 242 10.51 6.38 3.93
C TYR A 242 11.97 6.71 4.18
N VAL A 243 12.35 8.00 4.22
CA VAL A 243 13.76 8.42 4.22
C VAL A 243 14.05 9.50 5.27
N GLY A 244 15.31 9.56 5.70
CA GLY A 244 15.84 10.62 6.53
C GLY A 244 15.17 10.78 7.90
N GLU A 245 15.12 12.03 8.37
CA GLU A 245 14.56 12.36 9.69
C GLU A 245 13.05 12.12 9.78
N VAL A 246 12.34 12.23 8.66
CA VAL A 246 10.88 11.99 8.61
C VAL A 246 10.61 10.52 8.87
N PHE A 247 11.38 9.62 8.24
CA PHE A 247 11.30 8.18 8.50
C PHE A 247 11.47 7.87 10.01
N GLU A 248 12.51 8.44 10.66
CA GLU A 248 12.77 8.17 12.08
C GLU A 248 11.61 8.63 12.99
N LYS A 249 10.97 9.74 12.67
CA LYS A 249 9.80 10.24 13.42
C LYS A 249 8.58 9.34 13.21
N VAL A 250 8.32 8.96 11.96
CA VAL A 250 7.16 8.13 11.59
C VAL A 250 7.31 6.73 12.20
N VAL A 251 8.44 6.06 11.95
CA VAL A 251 8.64 4.69 12.43
C VAL A 251 8.64 4.60 13.95
N LYS A 252 9.15 5.64 14.66
CA LYS A 252 9.05 5.71 16.12
C LYS A 252 7.61 5.77 16.58
N THR A 253 6.80 6.62 15.96
CA THR A 253 5.37 6.79 16.28
C THR A 253 4.61 5.48 16.05
N GLU A 254 4.87 4.80 14.93
CA GLU A 254 4.27 3.53 14.58
C GLU A 254 4.68 2.41 15.53
N ALA A 255 5.99 2.33 15.86
CA ALA A 255 6.53 1.34 16.79
C ALA A 255 5.94 1.51 18.19
N ASP A 256 5.81 2.75 18.68
CA ASP A 256 5.22 3.05 19.98
C ASP A 256 3.71 2.75 20.01
N PHE A 257 2.98 3.00 18.91
CA PHE A 257 1.58 2.60 18.78
C PHE A 257 1.42 1.08 18.80
N LEU A 258 2.16 0.38 17.95
CA LEU A 258 2.10 -1.08 17.86
C LEU A 258 2.48 -1.77 19.18
N ALA A 259 3.53 -1.28 19.86
CA ALA A 259 3.97 -1.84 21.14
C ALA A 259 2.86 -1.76 22.20
N ARG A 260 2.10 -0.67 22.25
CA ARG A 260 0.97 -0.51 23.17
C ARG A 260 -0.16 -1.52 22.94
N HIS A 261 -0.34 -1.99 21.73
CA HIS A 261 -1.45 -2.90 21.39
C HIS A 261 -1.03 -4.36 21.26
N LEU A 262 0.29 -4.64 21.13
CA LEU A 262 0.79 -6.01 20.95
C LEU A 262 1.60 -6.54 22.14
N LEU A 263 2.20 -5.68 22.95
CA LEU A 263 3.13 -6.11 24.00
C LEU A 263 2.59 -5.93 25.42
N THR A 264 1.40 -5.37 25.58
CA THR A 264 0.72 -5.20 26.89
C THR A 264 -0.26 -6.34 27.20
#